data_377a7dda93978881f91b1525901d4f1a
#
_entry.id   377a7dda93978881f91b1525901d4f1a
#
_cell.length_a   1.000
_cell.length_b   1.000
_cell.length_c   1.000
_cell.angle_alpha   90.00
_cell.angle_beta   90.00
_cell.angle_gamma   90.00
#
_symmetry.space_group_name_H-M   'P 1'
#
loop_
_entity.id
_entity.type
_entity.pdbx_description
1 polymer ?
#
loop_
_entity_poly.entity_id
_entity_poly.type
_entity_poly.pdbx_seq_one_letter_code
_entity_poly.pdbx_strand_id
1 'polypeptide(L)'
;MVFLRDLRRPSSPCRDLLPVNGEKGTGSNAAAFPSPRSRGEGARRADEGRRKPLRVLITLLFLFACAPAFAAACPEDEGRFGTGFYPGPYLFETAIEAEESYPPSAVRLSGIVVPHHLVVPRLIARGFRAASGFDYDRVILLAPDHFLRLQGGDFATTRRGFDTVLGPIDVDREAADTLLAAGAVDSCLFADDHGVLALLPFLRHAFPRAKLVPVSISIRSKRADWERLAALLRPLTGERTLIVQSTDFSHYHPHGRARLFDQETLNLIAEGDPDKLARLDQPDHLDSLASLYVHMTLEREAYGAAPVVLASENQQEHTRARLDETTSYTLIAFGRFGPTDDPHGPDPEVYYLAGDAHFGRAMTRALTDADAAERVAGAVLSRTHGRPLILNLEGVILPNVPESLPHMTIAMPQDLAIPWLKRLNVAAVGLANNHARDLGAPGVAETKAALDAAGIPHFGQGERLDIGGLAVVGLTDLDSSGPLYSGLITPGLLDRLVVGDATRPVVAFAHWGREYVAEPSPRERELAEEMRLRGAAVIAGAHPHVADGRLVSLGGGAAIMAYSLGNFLFDQPAATSSGTLLELRVFRQGTVAARLIELPNLFDLTKPALQSSGGTKIESSR
;
A
#
# COMPACT_ATOMS: atom_id res chain seq x y z
N MET A 1 6.32 -29.96 -23.21
CA MET A 1 6.10 -29.05 -24.35
C MET A 1 4.80 -29.37 -25.12
N VAL A 2 3.83 -30.03 -24.51
CA VAL A 2 2.56 -30.48 -25.15
C VAL A 2 1.31 -29.95 -24.44
N PHE A 3 1.41 -29.31 -23.27
CA PHE A 3 0.26 -28.85 -22.48
C PHE A 3 -0.12 -27.37 -22.59
N LEU A 4 0.57 -26.60 -23.45
CA LEU A 4 0.32 -25.14 -23.62
C LEU A 4 -0.64 -24.80 -24.79
N ARG A 5 -1.23 -25.78 -25.46
CA ARG A 5 -2.08 -25.50 -26.64
C ARG A 5 -3.57 -25.35 -26.35
N ASP A 6 -4.06 -25.80 -25.19
CA ASP A 6 -5.49 -25.77 -24.88
C ASP A 6 -5.95 -24.64 -23.93
N LEU A 7 -5.01 -23.78 -23.47
CA LEU A 7 -5.33 -22.61 -22.63
C LEU A 7 -5.71 -21.37 -23.47
N ARG A 8 -6.14 -21.51 -24.72
CA ARG A 8 -6.46 -20.39 -25.61
C ARG A 8 -7.88 -19.84 -25.52
N ARG A 9 -8.64 -20.15 -24.48
CA ARG A 9 -9.87 -19.43 -24.14
C ARG A 9 -9.95 -19.23 -22.64
N PRO A 10 -9.59 -18.07 -22.12
CA PRO A 10 -10.15 -17.66 -20.83
C PRO A 10 -11.61 -17.27 -21.09
N SER A 11 -12.53 -18.21 -20.95
CA SER A 11 -13.91 -17.85 -20.67
C SER A 11 -13.92 -17.32 -19.24
N SER A 12 -13.68 -16.02 -19.07
CA SER A 12 -13.88 -15.38 -17.79
C SER A 12 -15.37 -15.40 -17.47
N PRO A 13 -15.84 -16.17 -16.51
CA PRO A 13 -17.26 -16.20 -16.13
C PRO A 13 -17.75 -14.83 -15.61
N CYS A 14 -16.82 -13.96 -15.20
CA CYS A 14 -17.16 -12.65 -14.66
C CYS A 14 -17.69 -11.63 -15.70
N ARG A 15 -17.43 -11.83 -16.98
CA ARG A 15 -17.86 -10.88 -18.01
C ARG A 15 -19.38 -10.81 -18.20
N ASP A 16 -20.08 -11.91 -17.91
CA ASP A 16 -21.54 -12.00 -18.11
C ASP A 16 -22.36 -11.60 -16.88
N LEU A 17 -21.70 -11.27 -15.75
CA LEU A 17 -22.37 -11.04 -14.47
C LEU A 17 -22.38 -9.59 -13.98
N LEU A 18 -21.70 -8.68 -14.66
CA LEU A 18 -21.74 -7.26 -14.31
C LEU A 18 -22.79 -6.52 -15.13
N PRO A 19 -23.67 -5.72 -14.55
CA PRO A 19 -24.65 -4.93 -15.30
C PRO A 19 -23.92 -3.85 -16.09
N VAL A 20 -23.84 -4.00 -17.40
CA VAL A 20 -23.42 -2.95 -18.33
C VAL A 20 -24.56 -1.95 -18.45
N ASN A 21 -24.52 -0.87 -17.72
CA ASN A 21 -25.32 0.31 -18.00
C ASN A 21 -24.63 1.13 -19.08
N GLY A 22 -25.06 0.98 -20.31
CA GLY A 22 -24.53 1.76 -21.42
C GLY A 22 -25.14 1.32 -22.74
N GLU A 23 -26.22 1.97 -23.15
CA GLU A 23 -26.82 1.81 -24.49
C GLU A 23 -25.79 2.14 -25.57
N LYS A 24 -25.56 1.19 -26.48
CA LYS A 24 -24.81 1.41 -27.71
C LYS A 24 -25.65 2.16 -28.72
N GLY A 25 -25.38 3.45 -28.88
CA GLY A 25 -25.79 4.22 -30.05
C GLY A 25 -24.71 4.14 -31.12
N THR A 26 -25.03 3.53 -32.24
CA THR A 26 -24.26 3.57 -33.49
C THR A 26 -24.52 4.88 -34.21
N GLY A 27 -23.49 5.55 -34.74
CA GLY A 27 -23.68 6.58 -35.76
C GLY A 27 -22.62 7.68 -35.80
N SER A 28 -21.98 7.71 -36.90
CA SER A 28 -20.85 8.51 -37.37
C SER A 28 -21.08 10.02 -37.50
N ASN A 29 -19.93 10.76 -37.47
CA ASN A 29 -19.59 12.04 -38.16
C ASN A 29 -19.93 13.40 -37.56
N ALA A 30 -18.89 14.03 -37.16
CA ALA A 30 -18.35 15.36 -37.49
C ALA A 30 -19.20 16.64 -37.35
N ALA A 31 -18.65 17.59 -36.66
CA ALA A 31 -18.53 19.04 -36.87
C ALA A 31 -19.54 20.00 -36.19
N ALA A 32 -18.92 20.93 -35.47
CA ALA A 32 -19.23 22.34 -35.27
C ALA A 32 -20.32 22.78 -34.28
N PHE A 33 -19.86 23.50 -33.26
CA PHE A 33 -20.58 24.52 -32.42
C PHE A 33 -21.22 25.65 -33.27
N PRO A 34 -22.22 26.44 -32.82
CA PRO A 34 -22.33 27.11 -31.53
C PRO A 34 -23.74 27.24 -30.90
N SER A 35 -23.81 27.66 -29.65
CA SER A 35 -24.98 28.15 -28.90
C SER A 35 -25.37 29.60 -29.27
N PRO A 36 -26.36 30.30 -28.65
CA PRO A 36 -27.51 29.97 -27.80
C PRO A 36 -28.81 30.76 -28.12
N ARG A 37 -29.83 30.59 -27.26
CA ARG A 37 -30.96 31.51 -26.93
C ARG A 37 -32.38 31.13 -27.27
N SER A 38 -33.13 30.98 -26.20
CA SER A 38 -34.31 31.73 -25.73
C SER A 38 -35.71 31.38 -26.24
N ARG A 39 -36.58 31.12 -25.24
CA ARG A 39 -37.97 31.54 -25.05
C ARG A 39 -39.06 31.10 -26.03
N GLY A 40 -40.15 30.63 -25.41
CA GLY A 40 -41.46 30.92 -25.93
C GLY A 40 -42.54 29.87 -25.68
N GLU A 41 -43.31 30.14 -24.70
CA GLU A 41 -44.69 29.82 -24.37
C GLU A 41 -45.62 29.33 -25.48
N GLY A 42 -46.66 28.55 -25.08
CA GLY A 42 -47.99 28.66 -25.66
C GLY A 42 -48.67 27.33 -25.99
N ALA A 43 -49.41 26.74 -25.11
CA ALA A 43 -50.87 26.77 -24.95
C ALA A 43 -51.73 25.96 -25.98
N ARG A 44 -52.42 24.99 -25.42
CA ARG A 44 -53.89 24.68 -25.51
C ARG A 44 -54.51 23.90 -26.66
N ARG A 45 -55.36 22.97 -26.19
CA ARG A 45 -56.66 22.46 -26.62
C ARG A 45 -56.67 21.26 -27.56
N ALA A 46 -57.28 20.16 -27.11
CA ALA A 46 -58.69 19.73 -27.06
C ALA A 46 -59.15 19.20 -28.44
N ASP A 47 -59.87 18.17 -28.66
CA ASP A 47 -60.94 17.48 -27.96
C ASP A 47 -61.46 16.30 -28.84
N GLU A 48 -62.33 15.47 -28.27
CA GLU A 48 -63.28 14.55 -28.89
C GLU A 48 -62.79 13.32 -29.67
N GLY A 49 -63.07 12.11 -29.36
CA GLY A 49 -64.36 11.53 -28.88
C GLY A 49 -64.77 10.38 -29.77
N ARG A 50 -64.89 9.17 -29.26
CA ARG A 50 -65.94 8.23 -29.66
C ARG A 50 -66.00 6.96 -28.82
N ARG A 51 -67.21 6.60 -28.48
CA ARG A 51 -67.67 5.59 -27.53
C ARG A 51 -67.75 4.18 -28.13
N LYS A 52 -67.33 3.19 -27.31
CA LYS A 52 -67.89 1.87 -26.86
C LYS A 52 -68.04 0.74 -27.91
N PRO A 53 -68.03 -0.56 -27.50
CA PRO A 53 -68.71 -1.10 -26.33
C PRO A 53 -67.99 -2.15 -25.50
N LEU A 54 -68.50 -2.26 -24.30
CA LEU A 54 -68.35 -3.21 -23.22
C LEU A 54 -68.31 -4.69 -23.66
N ARG A 55 -67.21 -5.42 -23.35
CA ARG A 55 -67.22 -6.88 -23.19
C ARG A 55 -66.71 -7.22 -21.80
N VAL A 56 -67.62 -7.73 -20.99
CA VAL A 56 -67.37 -8.34 -19.70
C VAL A 56 -66.52 -9.59 -19.94
N LEU A 57 -65.30 -9.61 -19.45
CA LEU A 57 -64.50 -10.82 -19.32
C LEU A 57 -64.17 -11.00 -17.85
N ILE A 58 -64.71 -12.07 -17.30
CA ILE A 58 -64.48 -12.55 -15.95
C ILE A 58 -62.99 -12.91 -15.85
N THR A 59 -62.21 -12.07 -15.16
CA THR A 59 -60.83 -12.40 -14.84
C THR A 59 -60.81 -13.04 -13.46
N LEU A 60 -60.62 -14.37 -13.43
CA LEU A 60 -60.21 -15.11 -12.24
C LEU A 60 -58.89 -14.50 -11.73
N LEU A 61 -58.95 -13.82 -10.60
CA LEU A 61 -57.78 -13.48 -9.83
C LEU A 61 -57.10 -14.78 -9.31
N PHE A 62 -56.11 -15.27 -10.02
CA PHE A 62 -55.09 -16.07 -9.42
C PHE A 62 -54.16 -15.12 -8.65
N LEU A 63 -54.38 -14.99 -7.37
CA LEU A 63 -53.38 -14.52 -6.41
C LEU A 63 -52.22 -15.55 -6.41
N PHE A 64 -51.27 -15.39 -7.33
CA PHE A 64 -49.95 -15.91 -7.11
C PHE A 64 -49.36 -15.06 -5.95
N ALA A 65 -49.43 -15.61 -4.75
CA ALA A 65 -48.56 -15.21 -3.69
C ALA A 65 -47.11 -15.49 -4.21
N CYS A 66 -46.42 -14.46 -4.69
CA CYS A 66 -44.98 -14.48 -4.78
C CYS A 66 -44.49 -14.56 -3.32
N ALA A 67 -44.42 -15.76 -2.79
CA ALA A 67 -43.53 -16.03 -1.67
C ALA A 67 -42.12 -15.65 -2.17
N PRO A 68 -41.37 -14.82 -1.44
CA PRO A 68 -39.96 -14.66 -1.74
C PRO A 68 -39.39 -16.08 -1.78
N ALA A 69 -38.78 -16.47 -2.89
CA ALA A 69 -38.00 -17.69 -2.94
C ALA A 69 -36.81 -17.44 -2.00
N PHE A 70 -36.97 -17.82 -0.75
CA PHE A 70 -35.83 -18.00 0.14
C PHE A 70 -34.89 -18.95 -0.60
N ALA A 71 -33.66 -18.50 -0.86
CA ALA A 71 -32.62 -19.40 -1.32
C ALA A 71 -32.65 -20.62 -0.39
N ALA A 72 -32.88 -21.81 -0.95
CA ALA A 72 -32.93 -23.01 -0.14
C ALA A 72 -31.62 -23.10 0.62
N ALA A 73 -31.70 -23.21 1.95
CA ALA A 73 -30.52 -23.43 2.79
C ALA A 73 -29.74 -24.62 2.23
N CYS A 74 -28.42 -24.55 2.27
CA CYS A 74 -27.57 -25.61 1.75
C CYS A 74 -27.81 -26.88 2.64
N PRO A 75 -28.20 -28.02 2.08
CA PRO A 75 -28.52 -29.20 2.88
C PRO A 75 -27.32 -29.63 3.72
N GLU A 76 -27.47 -29.69 5.04
CA GLU A 76 -26.40 -30.14 5.96
C GLU A 76 -26.00 -31.61 5.75
N ASP A 77 -26.92 -32.44 5.22
CA ASP A 77 -26.78 -33.88 5.08
C ASP A 77 -25.91 -34.29 3.88
N GLU A 78 -25.47 -33.36 3.04
CA GLU A 78 -24.68 -33.68 1.84
C GLU A 78 -23.17 -33.90 2.10
N GLY A 79 -22.72 -33.91 3.37
CA GLY A 79 -21.33 -34.11 3.72
C GLY A 79 -20.45 -32.89 3.45
N ARG A 80 -19.17 -33.09 3.08
CA ARG A 80 -18.21 -32.01 2.75
C ARG A 80 -18.45 -31.48 1.34
N PHE A 81 -18.09 -30.25 1.08
CA PHE A 81 -17.94 -29.76 -0.30
C PHE A 81 -16.75 -30.47 -0.96
N GLY A 82 -16.89 -30.81 -2.23
CA GLY A 82 -15.83 -31.48 -3.00
C GLY A 82 -14.68 -30.57 -3.39
N THR A 83 -13.72 -31.12 -4.15
CA THR A 83 -12.50 -30.43 -4.59
C THR A 83 -12.72 -29.35 -5.64
N GLY A 84 -13.96 -29.08 -6.03
CA GLY A 84 -14.31 -28.10 -7.06
C GLY A 84 -13.79 -28.51 -8.44
N PHE A 85 -13.19 -27.54 -9.15
CA PHE A 85 -12.70 -27.73 -10.53
C PHE A 85 -11.33 -28.38 -10.63
N TYR A 86 -10.66 -28.70 -9.52
CA TYR A 86 -9.26 -29.09 -9.49
C TYR A 86 -9.10 -30.61 -9.57
N PRO A 87 -8.53 -31.13 -10.68
CA PRO A 87 -8.51 -32.59 -10.91
C PRO A 87 -7.43 -33.33 -10.10
N GLY A 88 -6.48 -32.60 -9.49
CA GLY A 88 -5.39 -33.23 -8.76
C GLY A 88 -4.45 -32.23 -8.09
N PRO A 89 -3.48 -32.73 -7.28
CA PRO A 89 -2.64 -31.90 -6.42
C PRO A 89 -1.48 -31.20 -7.15
N TYR A 90 -1.08 -31.66 -8.33
CA TYR A 90 0.17 -31.30 -9.01
C TYR A 90 0.42 -29.77 -9.12
N LEU A 91 -0.62 -29.00 -9.49
CA LEU A 91 -0.49 -27.54 -9.61
C LEU A 91 -0.13 -26.90 -8.27
N PHE A 92 -0.77 -27.33 -7.21
CA PHE A 92 -0.60 -26.80 -5.85
C PHE A 92 0.75 -27.23 -5.27
N GLU A 93 1.10 -28.52 -5.36
CA GLU A 93 2.38 -29.05 -4.89
C GLU A 93 3.55 -28.35 -5.58
N THR A 94 3.52 -28.22 -6.90
CA THR A 94 4.57 -27.52 -7.65
C THR A 94 4.72 -26.05 -7.23
N ALA A 95 3.61 -25.36 -6.97
CA ALA A 95 3.65 -23.97 -6.52
C ALA A 95 4.21 -23.85 -5.08
N ILE A 96 3.84 -24.77 -4.20
CA ILE A 96 4.32 -24.83 -2.81
C ILE A 96 5.83 -25.12 -2.79
N GLU A 97 6.28 -26.16 -3.50
CA GLU A 97 7.69 -26.52 -3.62
C GLU A 97 8.55 -25.36 -4.15
N ALA A 98 8.03 -24.62 -5.13
CA ALA A 98 8.74 -23.47 -5.70
C ALA A 98 8.96 -22.33 -4.69
N GLU A 99 8.18 -22.24 -3.63
CA GLU A 99 8.26 -21.22 -2.59
C GLU A 99 8.80 -21.75 -1.24
N GLU A 100 9.29 -23.01 -1.17
CA GLU A 100 9.88 -23.56 0.06
C GLU A 100 11.06 -22.76 0.58
N SER A 101 11.87 -22.17 -0.32
CA SER A 101 13.02 -21.34 0.04
C SER A 101 12.62 -19.93 0.53
N TYR A 102 11.36 -19.52 0.33
CA TYR A 102 10.89 -18.23 0.84
C TYR A 102 10.83 -18.28 2.37
N PRO A 103 11.48 -17.34 3.07
CA PRO A 103 11.51 -17.36 4.53
C PRO A 103 10.11 -17.06 5.10
N PRO A 104 9.64 -17.83 6.09
CA PRO A 104 8.46 -17.42 6.84
C PRO A 104 8.75 -16.14 7.61
N SER A 105 7.70 -15.36 7.88
CA SER A 105 7.83 -14.15 8.69
C SER A 105 8.37 -14.47 10.08
N ALA A 106 9.34 -13.67 10.55
CA ALA A 106 9.82 -13.72 11.93
C ALA A 106 8.79 -13.14 12.92
N VAL A 107 7.87 -12.31 12.42
CA VAL A 107 6.76 -11.73 13.19
C VAL A 107 5.50 -12.55 12.92
N ARG A 108 4.73 -12.86 13.98
CA ARG A 108 3.41 -13.50 13.81
C ARG A 108 2.51 -12.60 12.99
N LEU A 109 2.02 -13.12 11.87
CA LEU A 109 1.06 -12.42 11.04
C LEU A 109 -0.35 -12.56 11.63
N SER A 110 -1.10 -11.48 11.65
CA SER A 110 -2.53 -11.48 11.97
C SER A 110 -3.40 -11.67 10.73
N GLY A 111 -2.88 -11.28 9.56
CA GLY A 111 -3.59 -11.44 8.30
C GLY A 111 -2.69 -11.48 7.08
N ILE A 112 -3.25 -12.01 5.98
CA ILE A 112 -2.67 -11.97 4.64
C ILE A 112 -3.75 -11.65 3.60
N VAL A 113 -3.39 -10.87 2.58
CA VAL A 113 -4.16 -10.76 1.33
C VAL A 113 -3.43 -11.56 0.28
N VAL A 114 -4.13 -12.45 -0.39
CA VAL A 114 -3.61 -13.30 -1.45
C VAL A 114 -4.55 -13.31 -2.65
N PRO A 115 -4.05 -13.40 -3.89
CA PRO A 115 -4.89 -13.60 -5.05
C PRO A 115 -5.55 -14.99 -5.01
N HIS A 116 -6.61 -15.17 -5.80
CA HIS A 116 -7.25 -16.48 -6.00
C HIS A 116 -7.16 -16.98 -7.45
N HIS A 117 -6.59 -16.20 -8.33
CA HIS A 117 -6.40 -16.58 -9.72
C HIS A 117 -5.17 -17.48 -9.88
N LEU A 118 -5.40 -18.73 -10.28
CA LEU A 118 -4.33 -19.74 -10.42
C LEU A 118 -3.41 -19.54 -11.64
N VAL A 119 -3.39 -18.33 -12.22
CA VAL A 119 -2.30 -17.88 -13.10
C VAL A 119 -1.04 -17.61 -12.28
N VAL A 120 -1.21 -17.24 -11.00
CA VAL A 120 -0.12 -16.92 -10.07
C VAL A 120 -0.12 -17.82 -8.82
N PRO A 121 -0.14 -19.17 -8.98
CA PRO A 121 -0.28 -20.07 -7.83
C PRO A 121 0.92 -19.97 -6.87
N ARG A 122 2.10 -19.62 -7.38
CA ARG A 122 3.29 -19.37 -6.56
C ARG A 122 3.12 -18.18 -5.61
N LEU A 123 2.46 -17.11 -6.07
CA LEU A 123 2.21 -15.95 -5.22
C LEU A 123 1.25 -16.29 -4.07
N ILE A 124 0.25 -17.14 -4.34
CA ILE A 124 -0.63 -17.68 -3.30
C ILE A 124 0.17 -18.53 -2.30
N ALA A 125 0.98 -19.47 -2.80
CA ALA A 125 1.84 -20.32 -1.97
C ALA A 125 2.79 -19.47 -1.09
N ARG A 126 3.37 -18.41 -1.64
CA ARG A 126 4.24 -17.47 -0.92
C ARG A 126 3.52 -16.80 0.25
N GLY A 127 2.26 -16.39 0.07
CA GLY A 127 1.46 -15.79 1.15
C GLY A 127 1.26 -16.74 2.32
N PHE A 128 0.85 -17.98 2.05
CA PHE A 128 0.72 -19.01 3.07
C PHE A 128 2.06 -19.40 3.69
N ARG A 129 3.15 -19.43 2.88
CA ARG A 129 4.50 -19.68 3.37
C ARG A 129 4.98 -18.58 4.31
N ALA A 130 4.72 -17.31 3.99
CA ALA A 130 5.04 -16.19 4.87
C ALA A 130 4.39 -16.33 6.25
N ALA A 131 3.14 -16.80 6.31
CA ALA A 131 2.41 -17.01 7.56
C ALA A 131 2.80 -18.31 8.31
N SER A 132 3.46 -19.27 7.67
CA SER A 132 3.69 -20.64 8.21
C SER A 132 4.71 -20.72 9.34
N GLY A 133 5.36 -19.62 9.72
CA GLY A 133 6.28 -19.59 10.87
C GLY A 133 5.59 -19.77 12.24
N PHE A 134 4.27 -19.73 12.28
CA PHE A 134 3.47 -19.83 13.51
C PHE A 134 2.27 -20.75 13.34
N ASP A 135 1.82 -21.35 14.44
CA ASP A 135 0.60 -22.14 14.48
C ASP A 135 -0.64 -21.26 14.64
N TYR A 136 -1.71 -21.61 13.90
CA TYR A 136 -3.03 -21.01 14.02
C TYR A 136 -4.08 -22.11 14.29
N ASP A 137 -5.05 -21.81 15.16
CA ASP A 137 -6.18 -22.71 15.45
C ASP A 137 -7.37 -22.41 14.56
N ARG A 138 -7.44 -21.16 14.06
CA ARG A 138 -8.54 -20.66 13.23
C ARG A 138 -8.01 -19.86 12.06
N VAL A 139 -8.64 -20.03 10.90
CA VAL A 139 -8.47 -19.18 9.73
C VAL A 139 -9.82 -18.58 9.36
N ILE A 140 -9.94 -17.26 9.36
CA ILE A 140 -11.09 -16.55 8.81
C ILE A 140 -10.77 -16.24 7.35
N LEU A 141 -11.49 -16.83 6.41
CA LEU A 141 -11.31 -16.62 4.97
C LEU A 141 -12.39 -15.67 4.46
N LEU A 142 -11.99 -14.48 4.04
CA LEU A 142 -12.85 -13.48 3.43
C LEU A 142 -12.72 -13.57 1.91
N ALA A 143 -13.82 -13.77 1.19
CA ALA A 143 -13.84 -13.88 -0.28
C ALA A 143 -15.04 -13.13 -0.87
N PRO A 144 -15.00 -12.69 -2.14
CA PRO A 144 -16.17 -12.13 -2.82
C PRO A 144 -17.17 -13.22 -3.21
N ASP A 145 -18.45 -12.85 -3.35
CA ASP A 145 -19.45 -13.66 -4.07
C ASP A 145 -19.37 -13.35 -5.58
N HIS A 146 -18.53 -14.07 -6.30
CA HIS A 146 -18.29 -13.84 -7.73
C HIS A 146 -19.55 -14.06 -8.60
N PHE A 147 -20.43 -14.94 -8.18
CA PHE A 147 -21.57 -15.39 -8.98
C PHE A 147 -22.88 -14.73 -8.59
N LEU A 148 -22.86 -13.74 -7.68
CA LEU A 148 -24.05 -13.03 -7.20
C LEU A 148 -25.13 -14.00 -6.64
N ARG A 149 -24.70 -15.04 -5.97
CA ARG A 149 -25.59 -16.09 -5.42
C ARG A 149 -26.19 -15.72 -4.06
N LEU A 150 -25.70 -14.68 -3.42
CA LEU A 150 -26.28 -14.13 -2.19
C LEU A 150 -27.52 -13.29 -2.53
N GLN A 151 -28.59 -13.97 -2.94
CA GLN A 151 -29.88 -13.32 -3.24
C GLN A 151 -30.52 -12.84 -1.92
N GLY A 152 -30.40 -11.52 -1.65
CA GLY A 152 -31.02 -10.89 -0.49
C GLY A 152 -30.22 -10.97 0.81
N GLY A 153 -28.97 -11.50 0.77
CA GLY A 153 -28.04 -11.49 1.89
C GLY A 153 -26.80 -10.65 1.60
N ASP A 154 -26.14 -10.17 2.67
CA ASP A 154 -24.95 -9.33 2.54
C ASP A 154 -23.68 -10.19 2.61
N PHE A 155 -23.72 -11.31 3.34
CA PHE A 155 -22.63 -12.27 3.46
C PHE A 155 -23.16 -13.68 3.76
N ALA A 156 -22.35 -14.68 3.41
CA ALA A 156 -22.63 -16.09 3.63
C ALA A 156 -21.54 -16.76 4.44
N THR A 157 -21.91 -17.85 5.10
CA THR A 157 -20.99 -18.83 5.69
C THR A 157 -21.57 -20.23 5.51
N THR A 158 -20.91 -21.27 6.02
CA THR A 158 -21.42 -22.64 6.02
C THR A 158 -20.86 -23.44 7.18
N ARG A 159 -21.61 -24.46 7.62
CA ARG A 159 -21.17 -25.47 8.61
C ARG A 159 -20.43 -26.63 7.98
N ARG A 160 -20.53 -26.79 6.67
CA ARG A 160 -19.94 -27.90 5.93
C ARG A 160 -18.44 -27.72 5.77
N GLY A 161 -17.68 -28.78 6.01
CA GLY A 161 -16.24 -28.80 5.70
C GLY A 161 -15.99 -28.91 4.19
N PHE A 162 -14.72 -28.96 3.84
CA PHE A 162 -14.25 -29.03 2.45
C PHE A 162 -13.31 -30.22 2.27
N ASP A 163 -13.46 -30.92 1.17
CA ASP A 163 -12.43 -31.82 0.68
C ASP A 163 -11.57 -31.07 -0.33
N THR A 164 -10.26 -31.13 -0.16
CA THR A 164 -9.31 -30.53 -1.10
C THR A 164 -8.42 -31.60 -1.71
N VAL A 165 -7.73 -31.26 -2.79
CA VAL A 165 -6.75 -32.17 -3.41
C VAL A 165 -5.55 -32.50 -2.50
N LEU A 166 -5.36 -31.77 -1.39
CA LEU A 166 -4.33 -31.99 -0.37
C LEU A 166 -4.91 -32.49 0.97
N GLY A 167 -6.19 -32.87 1.01
CA GLY A 167 -6.86 -33.41 2.18
C GLY A 167 -8.00 -32.52 2.72
N PRO A 168 -8.73 -32.99 3.74
CA PRO A 168 -9.92 -32.30 4.23
C PRO A 168 -9.60 -31.11 5.13
N ILE A 169 -10.52 -30.13 5.13
CA ILE A 169 -10.53 -28.97 6.04
C ILE A 169 -11.85 -28.96 6.81
N ASP A 170 -11.77 -28.84 8.14
CA ASP A 170 -12.92 -28.70 9.01
C ASP A 170 -13.29 -27.22 9.20
N VAL A 171 -14.59 -26.96 9.24
CA VAL A 171 -15.14 -25.63 9.57
C VAL A 171 -15.27 -25.48 11.09
N ASP A 172 -15.02 -24.28 11.59
CA ASP A 172 -15.35 -23.87 12.94
C ASP A 172 -16.87 -23.66 13.05
N ARG A 173 -17.58 -24.74 13.44
CA ARG A 173 -19.05 -24.76 13.47
C ARG A 173 -19.62 -23.74 14.46
N GLU A 174 -18.99 -23.52 15.60
CA GLU A 174 -19.45 -22.54 16.61
C GLU A 174 -19.39 -21.13 16.04
N ALA A 175 -18.30 -20.79 15.34
CA ALA A 175 -18.18 -19.51 14.66
C ALA A 175 -19.21 -19.38 13.52
N ALA A 176 -19.41 -20.43 12.71
CA ALA A 176 -20.42 -20.44 11.65
C ALA A 176 -21.83 -20.26 12.23
N ASP A 177 -22.18 -20.95 13.32
CA ASP A 177 -23.47 -20.80 14.01
C ASP A 177 -23.71 -19.38 14.49
N THR A 178 -22.68 -18.74 15.04
CA THR A 178 -22.74 -17.33 15.48
C THR A 178 -23.04 -16.41 14.30
N LEU A 179 -22.38 -16.59 13.16
CA LEU A 179 -22.61 -15.79 11.97
C LEU A 179 -24.00 -16.02 11.37
N LEU A 180 -24.47 -17.29 11.33
CA LEU A 180 -25.80 -17.65 10.84
C LEU A 180 -26.90 -17.05 11.72
N ALA A 181 -26.73 -17.11 13.03
CA ALA A 181 -27.65 -16.47 13.99
C ALA A 181 -27.71 -14.95 13.82
N ALA A 182 -26.63 -14.34 13.34
CA ALA A 182 -26.53 -12.90 13.06
C ALA A 182 -27.03 -12.51 11.66
N GLY A 183 -27.53 -13.47 10.87
CA GLY A 183 -28.15 -13.22 9.57
C GLY A 183 -27.25 -13.54 8.35
N ALA A 184 -26.13 -14.26 8.54
CA ALA A 184 -25.41 -14.83 7.42
C ALA A 184 -26.29 -15.84 6.67
N VAL A 185 -26.14 -15.93 5.36
CA VAL A 185 -26.81 -16.95 4.55
C VAL A 185 -26.02 -18.25 4.62
N ASP A 186 -26.67 -19.37 4.96
CA ASP A 186 -26.08 -20.70 4.75
C ASP A 186 -26.20 -21.04 3.25
N SER A 187 -25.06 -21.09 2.55
CA SER A 187 -25.08 -21.11 1.09
C SER A 187 -24.25 -22.22 0.49
N CYS A 188 -24.79 -22.83 -0.56
CA CYS A 188 -24.05 -23.75 -1.42
C CYS A 188 -23.09 -23.05 -2.42
N LEU A 189 -22.96 -21.73 -2.41
CA LEU A 189 -22.00 -21.00 -3.27
C LEU A 189 -20.56 -21.54 -3.08
N PHE A 190 -20.24 -22.01 -1.87
CA PHE A 190 -18.94 -22.58 -1.52
C PHE A 190 -18.58 -23.87 -2.27
N ALA A 191 -19.54 -24.47 -3.00
CA ALA A 191 -19.29 -25.68 -3.80
C ALA A 191 -18.44 -25.39 -5.05
N ASP A 192 -18.48 -24.17 -5.57
CA ASP A 192 -17.87 -23.83 -6.86
C ASP A 192 -17.36 -22.39 -6.96
N ASP A 193 -17.34 -21.61 -5.87
CA ASP A 193 -16.72 -20.29 -5.89
C ASP A 193 -15.20 -20.41 -5.78
N HIS A 194 -14.49 -20.02 -6.85
CA HIS A 194 -13.04 -20.11 -6.93
C HIS A 194 -12.34 -19.17 -5.96
N GLY A 195 -12.96 -18.05 -5.55
CA GLY A 195 -12.43 -17.17 -4.51
C GLY A 195 -12.19 -17.87 -3.18
N VAL A 196 -12.93 -18.96 -2.92
CA VAL A 196 -12.71 -19.83 -1.75
C VAL A 196 -11.87 -21.04 -2.13
N LEU A 197 -12.32 -21.81 -3.13
CA LEU A 197 -11.77 -23.13 -3.42
C LEU A 197 -10.31 -23.11 -3.87
N ALA A 198 -9.85 -22.04 -4.56
CA ALA A 198 -8.47 -21.93 -5.01
C ALA A 198 -7.45 -21.84 -3.87
N LEU A 199 -7.86 -21.31 -2.72
CA LEU A 199 -6.96 -21.11 -1.58
C LEU A 199 -6.90 -22.33 -0.64
N LEU A 200 -7.93 -23.16 -0.63
CA LEU A 200 -8.07 -24.25 0.34
C LEU A 200 -6.93 -25.27 0.32
N PRO A 201 -6.35 -25.70 -0.84
CA PRO A 201 -5.22 -26.61 -0.83
C PRO A 201 -3.98 -26.00 -0.16
N PHE A 202 -3.68 -24.73 -0.41
CA PHE A 202 -2.56 -24.01 0.24
C PHE A 202 -2.78 -23.86 1.74
N LEU A 203 -4.02 -23.52 2.15
CA LEU A 203 -4.41 -23.45 3.56
C LEU A 203 -4.24 -24.80 4.24
N ARG A 204 -4.74 -25.88 3.61
CA ARG A 204 -4.61 -27.26 4.13
C ARG A 204 -3.15 -27.66 4.33
N HIS A 205 -2.28 -27.30 3.39
CA HIS A 205 -0.85 -27.57 3.48
C HIS A 205 -0.20 -26.80 4.64
N ALA A 206 -0.42 -25.46 4.68
CA ALA A 206 0.23 -24.59 5.65
C ALA A 206 -0.28 -24.78 7.09
N PHE A 207 -1.60 -25.00 7.26
CA PHE A 207 -2.27 -25.05 8.57
C PHE A 207 -3.19 -26.26 8.69
N PRO A 208 -2.64 -27.49 8.72
CA PRO A 208 -3.44 -28.71 8.65
C PRO A 208 -4.38 -28.95 9.83
N ARG A 209 -4.20 -28.23 10.94
CA ARG A 209 -5.03 -28.35 12.16
C ARG A 209 -5.98 -27.16 12.37
N ALA A 210 -5.83 -26.09 11.60
CA ALA A 210 -6.67 -24.92 11.74
C ALA A 210 -8.10 -25.21 11.25
N LYS A 211 -9.09 -24.67 11.96
CA LYS A 211 -10.49 -24.69 11.54
C LYS A 211 -10.79 -23.47 10.71
N LEU A 212 -11.54 -23.64 9.64
CA LEU A 212 -11.92 -22.59 8.71
C LEU A 212 -13.21 -21.90 9.16
N VAL A 213 -13.24 -20.57 9.08
CA VAL A 213 -14.46 -19.75 9.10
C VAL A 213 -14.59 -19.12 7.71
N PRO A 214 -15.30 -19.78 6.77
CA PRO A 214 -15.45 -19.24 5.43
C PRO A 214 -16.51 -18.15 5.43
N VAL A 215 -16.17 -16.99 4.87
CA VAL A 215 -17.09 -15.85 4.72
C VAL A 215 -17.02 -15.35 3.28
N SER A 216 -18.13 -15.50 2.55
CA SER A 216 -18.28 -14.90 1.23
C SER A 216 -19.12 -13.63 1.35
N ILE A 217 -18.65 -12.53 0.80
CA ILE A 217 -19.28 -11.22 0.94
C ILE A 217 -19.86 -10.79 -0.40
N SER A 218 -21.11 -10.36 -0.41
CA SER A 218 -21.77 -9.88 -1.61
C SER A 218 -21.04 -8.64 -2.16
N ILE A 219 -20.66 -8.65 -3.43
CA ILE A 219 -20.09 -7.48 -4.10
C ILE A 219 -21.09 -6.31 -4.22
N ARG A 220 -22.37 -6.53 -3.89
CA ARG A 220 -23.42 -5.52 -3.81
C ARG A 220 -23.65 -4.99 -2.40
N SER A 221 -23.00 -5.58 -1.39
CA SER A 221 -23.06 -5.12 -0.01
C SER A 221 -22.52 -3.70 0.11
N LYS A 222 -22.94 -3.01 1.16
CA LYS A 222 -22.62 -1.61 1.39
C LYS A 222 -21.82 -1.45 2.67
N ARG A 223 -21.24 -0.30 2.86
CA ARG A 223 -20.42 0.03 4.03
C ARG A 223 -21.05 -0.37 5.36
N ALA A 224 -22.35 -0.11 5.58
CA ALA A 224 -23.02 -0.50 6.82
C ALA A 224 -23.02 -2.02 7.06
N ASP A 225 -23.06 -2.82 5.98
CA ASP A 225 -22.99 -4.28 6.04
C ASP A 225 -21.56 -4.72 6.37
N TRP A 226 -20.54 -4.04 5.84
CA TRP A 226 -19.14 -4.30 6.11
C TRP A 226 -18.77 -3.98 7.57
N GLU A 227 -19.25 -2.84 8.11
CA GLU A 227 -19.09 -2.44 9.50
C GLU A 227 -19.75 -3.47 10.45
N ARG A 228 -20.96 -3.91 10.11
CA ARG A 228 -21.66 -4.97 10.85
C ARG A 228 -20.88 -6.29 10.83
N LEU A 229 -20.38 -6.70 9.67
CA LEU A 229 -19.59 -7.94 9.53
C LEU A 229 -18.28 -7.86 10.32
N ALA A 230 -17.56 -6.75 10.25
CA ALA A 230 -16.34 -6.54 11.04
C ALA A 230 -16.62 -6.65 12.55
N ALA A 231 -17.73 -6.06 13.03
CA ALA A 231 -18.13 -6.18 14.42
C ALA A 231 -18.47 -7.63 14.84
N LEU A 232 -19.07 -8.42 13.95
CA LEU A 232 -19.39 -9.84 14.17
C LEU A 232 -18.13 -10.73 14.18
N LEU A 233 -17.14 -10.42 13.33
CA LEU A 233 -15.91 -11.20 13.25
C LEU A 233 -14.90 -10.85 14.36
N ARG A 234 -14.96 -9.64 14.92
CA ARG A 234 -14.03 -9.17 15.96
C ARG A 234 -13.90 -10.10 17.17
N PRO A 235 -14.96 -10.70 17.75
CA PRO A 235 -14.83 -11.66 18.85
C PRO A 235 -14.14 -12.97 18.45
N LEU A 236 -14.03 -13.26 17.15
CA LEU A 236 -13.39 -14.45 16.62
C LEU A 236 -11.88 -14.24 16.37
N THR A 237 -11.40 -12.99 16.48
CA THR A 237 -9.97 -12.66 16.35
C THR A 237 -9.18 -13.03 17.60
N GLY A 238 -7.89 -13.23 17.49
CA GLY A 238 -6.98 -13.57 18.59
C GLY A 238 -5.62 -14.00 18.08
N GLU A 239 -4.66 -14.18 18.99
CA GLU A 239 -3.27 -14.51 18.62
C GLU A 239 -3.12 -15.74 17.73
N ARG A 240 -4.04 -16.72 17.85
CA ARG A 240 -4.02 -17.95 17.07
C ARG A 240 -5.08 -17.96 15.95
N THR A 241 -5.56 -16.78 15.55
CA THR A 241 -6.44 -16.60 14.41
C THR A 241 -5.69 -15.85 13.31
N LEU A 242 -5.72 -16.39 12.07
CA LEU A 242 -5.22 -15.73 10.87
C LEU A 242 -6.41 -15.28 10.02
N ILE A 243 -6.39 -14.03 9.58
CA ILE A 243 -7.34 -13.56 8.56
C ILE A 243 -6.70 -13.74 7.19
N VAL A 244 -7.37 -14.46 6.30
CA VAL A 244 -6.98 -14.63 4.90
C VAL A 244 -7.99 -13.92 4.03
N GLN A 245 -7.57 -12.89 3.34
CA GLN A 245 -8.40 -12.23 2.33
C GLN A 245 -8.04 -12.76 0.95
N SER A 246 -9.03 -13.29 0.27
CA SER A 246 -8.98 -13.77 -1.11
C SER A 246 -9.44 -12.65 -2.03
N THR A 247 -8.51 -12.02 -2.76
CA THR A 247 -8.82 -10.84 -3.57
C THR A 247 -7.81 -10.68 -4.70
N ASP A 248 -8.30 -10.56 -5.93
CA ASP A 248 -7.52 -10.07 -7.05
C ASP A 248 -7.66 -8.54 -7.15
N PHE A 249 -6.60 -7.85 -7.61
CA PHE A 249 -6.58 -6.40 -7.76
C PHE A 249 -7.14 -5.99 -9.13
N SER A 250 -6.70 -4.87 -9.69
CA SER A 250 -7.30 -4.29 -10.91
C SER A 250 -7.66 -5.32 -11.99
N HIS A 251 -8.87 -5.20 -12.56
CA HIS A 251 -9.42 -6.08 -13.59
C HIS A 251 -9.77 -5.34 -14.89
N TYR A 252 -9.72 -6.08 -16.01
CA TYR A 252 -10.24 -5.69 -17.32
C TYR A 252 -9.60 -4.44 -17.92
N HIS A 253 -8.41 -4.08 -17.50
CA HIS A 253 -7.66 -2.94 -18.01
C HIS A 253 -6.36 -3.37 -18.70
N PRO A 254 -5.92 -2.61 -19.73
CA PRO A 254 -4.55 -2.73 -20.21
C PRO A 254 -3.56 -2.47 -19.07
N HIS A 255 -2.42 -3.17 -19.06
CA HIS A 255 -1.42 -3.12 -17.99
C HIS A 255 -1.11 -1.69 -17.48
N GLY A 256 -0.88 -0.73 -18.41
CA GLY A 256 -0.54 0.64 -18.00
C GLY A 256 -1.64 1.36 -17.20
N ARG A 257 -2.93 1.01 -17.46
CA ARG A 257 -4.06 1.55 -16.70
C ARG A 257 -4.28 0.79 -15.39
N ALA A 258 -4.18 -0.54 -15.43
CA ALA A 258 -4.25 -1.39 -14.26
C ALA A 258 -3.25 -0.92 -13.18
N ARG A 259 -2.00 -0.62 -13.60
CA ARG A 259 -0.95 -0.11 -12.72
C ARG A 259 -1.35 1.18 -11.98
N LEU A 260 -2.12 2.08 -12.59
CA LEU A 260 -2.57 3.30 -11.92
C LEU A 260 -3.59 2.98 -10.82
N PHE A 261 -4.55 2.12 -11.09
CA PHE A 261 -5.51 1.65 -10.10
C PHE A 261 -4.85 0.88 -8.97
N ASP A 262 -3.88 0.02 -9.29
CA ASP A 262 -3.08 -0.68 -8.27
C ASP A 262 -2.33 0.31 -7.39
N GLN A 263 -1.69 1.34 -7.98
CA GLN A 263 -0.99 2.37 -7.21
C GLN A 263 -1.92 3.14 -6.27
N GLU A 264 -3.12 3.49 -6.74
CA GLU A 264 -4.13 4.16 -5.91
C GLU A 264 -4.52 3.28 -4.71
N THR A 265 -4.75 2.00 -4.96
CA THR A 265 -5.08 1.02 -3.91
C THR A 265 -3.94 0.85 -2.91
N LEU A 266 -2.69 0.70 -3.38
CA LEU A 266 -1.51 0.55 -2.52
C LEU A 266 -1.28 1.78 -1.63
N ASN A 267 -1.48 2.98 -2.16
CA ASN A 267 -1.32 4.21 -1.39
C ASN A 267 -2.39 4.36 -0.29
N LEU A 268 -3.63 3.97 -0.57
CA LEU A 268 -4.70 3.98 0.45
C LEU A 268 -4.48 2.90 1.51
N ILE A 269 -3.97 1.74 1.14
CA ILE A 269 -3.57 0.70 2.09
C ILE A 269 -2.42 1.19 2.99
N ALA A 270 -1.41 1.85 2.41
CA ALA A 270 -0.28 2.41 3.16
C ALA A 270 -0.69 3.53 4.14
N GLU A 271 -1.70 4.32 3.80
CA GLU A 271 -2.28 5.32 4.69
C GLU A 271 -3.02 4.68 5.88
N GLY A 272 -3.57 3.48 5.69
CA GLY A 272 -4.15 2.67 6.76
C GLY A 272 -5.52 3.13 7.24
N ASP A 273 -6.23 3.95 6.46
CA ASP A 273 -7.58 4.44 6.79
C ASP A 273 -8.66 3.67 5.99
N PRO A 274 -9.40 2.72 6.62
CA PRO A 274 -10.46 1.97 5.95
C PRO A 274 -11.55 2.86 5.34
N ASP A 275 -11.82 4.02 5.93
CA ASP A 275 -12.84 4.94 5.43
C ASP A 275 -12.50 5.51 4.05
N LYS A 276 -11.21 5.63 3.75
CA LYS A 276 -10.73 6.04 2.44
C LYS A 276 -10.79 4.90 1.42
N LEU A 277 -10.56 3.66 1.86
CA LEU A 277 -10.70 2.49 0.99
C LEU A 277 -12.12 2.33 0.44
N ALA A 278 -13.15 2.71 1.21
CA ALA A 278 -14.54 2.65 0.76
C ALA A 278 -14.85 3.53 -0.47
N ARG A 279 -13.89 4.33 -0.95
CA ARG A 279 -14.01 5.15 -2.16
C ARG A 279 -13.48 4.46 -3.43
N LEU A 280 -12.81 3.33 -3.28
CA LEU A 280 -12.33 2.54 -4.41
C LEU A 280 -13.50 1.93 -5.18
N ASP A 281 -13.29 1.72 -6.46
CA ASP A 281 -14.29 1.14 -7.37
C ASP A 281 -13.98 -0.34 -7.65
N GLN A 282 -15.04 -1.15 -7.74
CA GLN A 282 -14.99 -2.52 -8.21
C GLN A 282 -15.51 -2.61 -9.66
N PRO A 283 -14.87 -3.34 -10.53
CA PRO A 283 -13.64 -4.14 -10.38
C PRO A 283 -12.35 -3.38 -10.76
N ASP A 284 -12.42 -2.06 -10.96
CA ASP A 284 -11.28 -1.27 -11.47
C ASP A 284 -10.06 -1.37 -10.54
N HIS A 285 -10.25 -1.32 -9.23
CA HIS A 285 -9.18 -1.39 -8.24
C HIS A 285 -8.99 -2.80 -7.68
N LEU A 286 -10.07 -3.51 -7.39
CA LEU A 286 -10.08 -4.87 -6.85
C LEU A 286 -11.48 -5.49 -6.96
N ASP A 287 -11.56 -6.83 -6.84
CA ASP A 287 -12.81 -7.57 -6.95
C ASP A 287 -13.60 -7.69 -5.64
N SER A 288 -13.00 -7.39 -4.50
CA SER A 288 -13.64 -7.50 -3.18
C SER A 288 -13.30 -6.33 -2.24
N LEU A 289 -13.92 -5.19 -2.51
CA LEU A 289 -13.76 -4.00 -1.66
C LEU A 289 -14.26 -4.23 -0.23
N ALA A 290 -15.36 -4.97 -0.10
CA ALA A 290 -15.92 -5.34 1.21
C ALA A 290 -14.94 -6.15 2.04
N SER A 291 -14.27 -7.15 1.44
CA SER A 291 -13.26 -7.97 2.12
C SER A 291 -12.09 -7.12 2.58
N LEU A 292 -11.59 -6.20 1.75
CA LEU A 292 -10.49 -5.31 2.09
C LEU A 292 -10.86 -4.37 3.25
N TYR A 293 -12.05 -3.78 3.20
CA TYR A 293 -12.54 -2.91 4.28
C TYR A 293 -12.64 -3.66 5.61
N VAL A 294 -13.27 -4.84 5.61
CA VAL A 294 -13.44 -5.68 6.81
C VAL A 294 -12.08 -6.10 7.36
N HIS A 295 -11.20 -6.58 6.50
CA HIS A 295 -9.85 -7.01 6.90
C HIS A 295 -9.07 -5.87 7.54
N MET A 296 -8.91 -4.74 6.83
CA MET A 296 -8.18 -3.57 7.34
C MET A 296 -8.77 -3.02 8.65
N THR A 297 -10.10 -3.07 8.80
CA THR A 297 -10.76 -2.67 10.05
C THR A 297 -10.38 -3.59 11.20
N LEU A 298 -10.41 -4.91 10.99
CA LEU A 298 -10.02 -5.89 12.01
C LEU A 298 -8.55 -5.79 12.37
N GLU A 299 -7.67 -5.61 11.37
CA GLU A 299 -6.23 -5.46 11.60
C GLU A 299 -5.92 -4.22 12.44
N ARG A 300 -6.54 -3.10 12.13
CA ARG A 300 -6.38 -1.87 12.90
C ARG A 300 -6.94 -1.98 14.31
N GLU A 301 -8.18 -2.48 14.46
CA GLU A 301 -8.93 -2.38 15.72
C GLU A 301 -8.70 -3.54 16.68
N ALA A 302 -8.52 -4.76 16.15
CA ALA A 302 -8.34 -5.95 16.98
C ALA A 302 -6.86 -6.29 17.20
N TYR A 303 -6.01 -6.08 16.19
CA TYR A 303 -4.62 -6.48 16.26
C TYR A 303 -3.64 -5.31 16.43
N GLY A 304 -4.02 -4.08 16.06
CA GLY A 304 -3.07 -2.96 15.98
C GLY A 304 -1.92 -3.27 15.02
N ALA A 305 -2.23 -4.00 13.94
CA ALA A 305 -1.28 -4.46 12.94
C ALA A 305 -1.25 -3.50 11.75
N ALA A 306 -0.10 -3.46 11.08
CA ALA A 306 0.12 -2.64 9.89
C ALA A 306 0.34 -3.53 8.65
N PRO A 307 -0.07 -3.06 7.47
CA PRO A 307 0.17 -3.76 6.21
C PRO A 307 1.62 -3.62 5.74
N VAL A 308 2.11 -4.69 5.13
CA VAL A 308 3.36 -4.72 4.38
C VAL A 308 3.11 -5.42 3.05
N VAL A 309 3.28 -4.71 1.95
CA VAL A 309 3.12 -5.28 0.60
C VAL A 309 4.36 -6.10 0.26
N LEU A 310 4.21 -7.41 0.11
CA LEU A 310 5.30 -8.34 -0.16
C LEU A 310 5.56 -8.51 -1.66
N ALA A 311 4.51 -8.45 -2.48
CA ALA A 311 4.60 -8.53 -3.93
C ALA A 311 3.43 -7.80 -4.59
N SER A 312 3.65 -7.29 -5.81
CA SER A 312 2.62 -6.73 -6.67
C SER A 312 3.00 -7.04 -8.11
N GLU A 313 2.16 -7.81 -8.79
CA GLU A 313 2.38 -8.37 -10.14
C GLU A 313 1.15 -8.13 -11.01
N ASN A 314 1.33 -8.16 -12.34
CA ASN A 314 0.21 -8.10 -13.28
C ASN A 314 0.29 -9.28 -14.25
N GLN A 315 -0.87 -9.76 -14.71
CA GLN A 315 -0.97 -10.87 -15.65
C GLN A 315 -0.08 -10.68 -16.89
N GLN A 316 0.15 -9.44 -17.32
CA GLN A 316 1.04 -9.13 -18.46
C GLN A 316 2.47 -9.62 -18.23
N GLU A 317 2.94 -9.71 -16.99
CA GLU A 317 4.30 -10.17 -16.67
C GLU A 317 4.49 -11.68 -16.89
N HIS A 318 3.39 -12.43 -16.91
CA HIS A 318 3.38 -13.88 -17.08
C HIS A 318 3.21 -14.34 -18.55
N THR A 319 3.12 -13.39 -19.50
CA THR A 319 2.99 -13.70 -20.93
C THR A 319 3.74 -12.70 -21.81
N ARG A 320 4.26 -13.19 -22.95
CA ARG A 320 4.85 -12.33 -23.96
C ARG A 320 3.82 -11.69 -24.90
N ALA A 321 2.62 -12.22 -24.93
CA ALA A 321 1.55 -11.66 -25.73
C ALA A 321 1.05 -10.38 -25.07
N ARG A 322 0.85 -9.32 -25.85
CA ARG A 322 0.19 -8.11 -25.34
C ARG A 322 -1.27 -8.43 -25.03
N LEU A 323 -1.68 -8.15 -23.81
CA LEU A 323 -3.05 -8.30 -23.35
C LEU A 323 -3.76 -6.94 -23.38
N ASP A 324 -4.97 -6.92 -23.91
CA ASP A 324 -5.82 -5.73 -23.90
C ASP A 324 -6.55 -5.57 -22.56
N GLU A 325 -6.77 -6.68 -21.87
CA GLU A 325 -7.38 -6.76 -20.54
C GLU A 325 -6.47 -7.62 -19.65
N THR A 326 -6.16 -7.15 -18.45
CA THR A 326 -5.29 -7.84 -17.48
C THR A 326 -5.94 -7.87 -16.10
N THR A 327 -5.43 -8.77 -15.25
CA THR A 327 -5.70 -8.80 -13.81
C THR A 327 -4.40 -8.55 -13.07
N SER A 328 -4.47 -7.78 -11.97
CA SER A 328 -3.33 -7.56 -11.08
C SER A 328 -3.44 -8.40 -9.81
N TYR A 329 -2.30 -8.72 -9.22
CA TYR A 329 -2.16 -9.62 -8.10
C TYR A 329 -1.26 -8.99 -7.04
N THR A 330 -1.74 -8.88 -5.81
CA THR A 330 -0.97 -8.28 -4.73
C THR A 330 -0.95 -9.20 -3.52
N LEU A 331 0.23 -9.39 -2.94
CA LEU A 331 0.43 -10.10 -1.70
C LEU A 331 0.72 -9.10 -0.58
N ILE A 332 -0.10 -9.10 0.48
CA ILE A 332 0.05 -8.23 1.63
C ILE A 332 0.10 -9.09 2.89
N ALA A 333 1.01 -8.76 3.79
CA ALA A 333 1.06 -9.33 5.13
C ALA A 333 0.69 -8.26 6.16
N PHE A 334 -0.07 -8.65 7.19
CA PHE A 334 -0.39 -7.82 8.34
C PHE A 334 0.27 -8.38 9.58
N GLY A 335 0.87 -7.50 10.38
CA GLY A 335 1.53 -7.87 11.62
C GLY A 335 1.97 -6.65 12.41
N ARG A 336 2.44 -6.88 13.64
CA ARG A 336 3.03 -5.84 14.47
C ARG A 336 4.53 -5.76 14.19
N PHE A 337 4.86 -5.29 13.00
CA PHE A 337 6.26 -5.14 12.59
C PHE A 337 6.93 -4.02 13.37
N GLY A 338 7.98 -4.35 14.10
CA GLY A 338 8.85 -3.38 14.73
C GLY A 338 9.75 -2.65 13.72
N PRO A 339 10.43 -1.58 14.16
CA PRO A 339 11.26 -0.78 13.25
C PRO A 339 12.51 -1.51 12.73
N THR A 340 12.91 -2.61 13.35
CA THR A 340 14.05 -3.45 12.95
C THR A 340 13.65 -4.77 12.33
N ASP A 341 12.38 -5.03 12.12
CA ASP A 341 11.92 -6.24 11.46
C ASP A 341 12.06 -6.09 9.94
N ASP A 342 12.62 -7.12 9.31
CA ASP A 342 12.77 -7.22 7.86
C ASP A 342 11.70 -8.17 7.28
N PRO A 343 10.55 -7.67 6.88
CA PRO A 343 9.50 -8.49 6.28
C PRO A 343 9.76 -8.79 4.79
N HIS A 344 10.95 -8.46 4.28
CA HIS A 344 11.27 -8.57 2.88
C HIS A 344 11.62 -10.00 2.47
N GLY A 345 11.03 -10.43 1.37
CA GLY A 345 11.52 -11.55 0.60
C GLY A 345 12.59 -11.10 -0.42
N PRO A 346 12.98 -11.98 -1.35
CA PRO A 346 13.98 -11.68 -2.39
C PRO A 346 13.56 -10.61 -3.40
N ASP A 347 12.29 -10.33 -3.52
CA ASP A 347 11.65 -9.25 -4.31
C ASP A 347 10.85 -8.36 -3.34
N PRO A 348 10.72 -7.09 -3.50
CA PRO A 348 11.08 -6.11 -4.54
C PRO A 348 12.40 -5.39 -4.28
N GLU A 349 12.76 -4.40 -5.16
CA GLU A 349 13.80 -3.42 -4.85
C GLU A 349 13.33 -2.53 -3.70
N VAL A 350 14.16 -2.34 -2.68
CA VAL A 350 13.83 -1.57 -1.48
C VAL A 350 14.79 -0.41 -1.31
N TYR A 351 14.24 0.78 -1.11
CA TYR A 351 14.96 2.01 -0.85
C TYR A 351 14.46 2.65 0.43
N TYR A 352 15.35 3.33 1.14
CA TYR A 352 15.00 4.14 2.30
C TYR A 352 15.27 5.60 1.99
N LEU A 353 14.33 6.48 2.37
CA LEU A 353 14.55 7.92 2.37
C LEU A 353 14.63 8.41 3.81
N ALA A 354 15.59 9.28 4.08
CA ALA A 354 15.78 9.93 5.37
C ALA A 354 15.77 11.47 5.21
N GLY A 355 15.37 12.16 6.25
CA GLY A 355 15.33 13.62 6.26
C GLY A 355 16.71 14.27 6.38
N ASP A 356 16.82 15.30 7.23
CA ASP A 356 17.94 16.20 7.30
C ASP A 356 19.17 15.56 7.96
N ALA A 357 20.31 15.64 7.28
CA ALA A 357 21.58 15.11 7.72
C ALA A 357 22.72 16.12 7.52
N HIS A 358 23.56 16.27 8.54
CA HIS A 358 24.86 16.92 8.41
C HIS A 358 25.91 16.28 9.33
N PHE A 359 27.19 16.47 9.00
CA PHE A 359 28.33 15.93 9.73
C PHE A 359 29.19 17.05 10.36
N GLY A 360 28.68 18.27 10.36
CA GLY A 360 29.33 19.45 10.93
C GLY A 360 28.99 19.70 12.40
N ARG A 361 29.42 20.84 12.91
CA ARG A 361 29.08 21.33 14.26
C ARG A 361 29.30 20.28 15.37
N ALA A 362 28.29 20.04 16.23
CA ALA A 362 28.39 19.04 17.29
C ALA A 362 28.49 17.59 16.78
N MET A 363 27.92 17.29 15.58
CA MET A 363 28.01 15.98 14.96
C MET A 363 29.44 15.56 14.64
N THR A 364 30.33 16.50 14.27
CA THR A 364 31.74 16.19 13.98
C THR A 364 32.41 15.51 15.18
N ARG A 365 32.27 16.10 16.38
CA ARG A 365 32.85 15.52 17.59
C ARG A 365 32.14 14.24 18.00
N ALA A 366 30.83 14.22 17.91
CA ALA A 366 30.02 13.09 18.34
C ALA A 366 30.30 11.83 17.53
N LEU A 367 30.48 11.96 16.22
CA LEU A 367 30.69 10.82 15.32
C LEU A 367 32.14 10.36 15.20
N THR A 368 33.11 11.10 15.79
CA THR A 368 34.50 10.63 15.94
C THR A 368 34.72 9.75 17.18
N ASP A 369 33.79 9.75 18.14
CA ASP A 369 33.78 8.79 19.23
C ASP A 369 33.34 7.42 18.71
N ALA A 370 34.18 6.39 18.94
CA ALA A 370 33.95 5.06 18.37
C ALA A 370 32.67 4.39 18.87
N ASP A 371 32.39 4.52 20.17
CA ASP A 371 31.20 3.89 20.77
C ASP A 371 29.92 4.60 20.33
N ALA A 372 29.94 5.92 20.21
CA ALA A 372 28.83 6.69 19.67
C ALA A 372 28.60 6.35 18.19
N ALA A 373 29.66 6.26 17.42
CA ALA A 373 29.63 5.89 16.00
C ALA A 373 28.99 4.50 15.79
N GLU A 374 29.32 3.51 16.62
CA GLU A 374 28.73 2.17 16.55
C GLU A 374 27.23 2.20 16.93
N ARG A 375 26.85 2.92 17.99
CA ARG A 375 25.42 3.05 18.37
C ARG A 375 24.60 3.70 17.25
N VAL A 376 25.08 4.78 16.67
CA VAL A 376 24.40 5.50 15.58
C VAL A 376 24.30 4.62 14.33
N ALA A 377 25.43 4.05 13.88
CA ALA A 377 25.42 3.19 12.70
C ALA A 377 24.55 1.94 12.90
N GLY A 378 24.64 1.30 14.07
CA GLY A 378 23.81 0.15 14.44
C GLY A 378 22.32 0.47 14.42
N ALA A 379 21.91 1.64 14.92
CA ALA A 379 20.52 2.07 14.92
C ALA A 379 19.98 2.27 13.49
N VAL A 380 20.79 2.76 12.56
CA VAL A 380 20.41 2.94 11.16
C VAL A 380 20.41 1.60 10.42
N LEU A 381 21.53 0.87 10.47
CA LEU A 381 21.71 -0.38 9.70
C LEU A 381 20.74 -1.48 10.12
N SER A 382 20.34 -1.54 11.41
CA SER A 382 19.32 -2.48 11.87
C SER A 382 17.92 -2.18 11.29
N ARG A 383 17.66 -0.95 10.83
CA ARG A 383 16.40 -0.53 10.24
C ARG A 383 16.41 -0.59 8.71
N THR A 384 17.53 -0.22 8.12
CA THR A 384 17.70 -0.27 6.65
C THR A 384 18.16 -1.63 6.15
N HIS A 385 18.62 -2.51 7.03
CA HIS A 385 19.22 -3.82 6.70
C HIS A 385 20.36 -3.69 5.67
N GLY A 386 21.07 -2.55 5.70
CA GLY A 386 22.11 -2.22 4.75
C GLY A 386 21.64 -1.97 3.31
N ARG A 387 20.34 -1.78 3.08
CA ARG A 387 19.79 -1.44 1.78
C ARG A 387 20.02 0.03 1.40
N PRO A 388 19.87 0.41 0.11
CA PRO A 388 20.12 1.78 -0.37
C PRO A 388 19.37 2.86 0.40
N LEU A 389 20.11 3.88 0.86
CA LEU A 389 19.58 5.03 1.59
C LEU A 389 19.74 6.31 0.77
N ILE A 390 18.70 7.13 0.69
CA ILE A 390 18.69 8.45 0.08
C ILE A 390 18.39 9.45 1.19
N LEU A 391 19.18 10.54 1.31
CA LEU A 391 18.98 11.52 2.38
C LEU A 391 19.14 12.96 1.88
N ASN A 392 18.62 13.93 2.63
CA ASN A 392 18.89 15.33 2.44
C ASN A 392 20.20 15.70 3.14
N LEU A 393 21.24 16.07 2.38
CA LEU A 393 22.52 16.50 2.93
C LEU A 393 22.51 18.04 3.09
N GLU A 394 22.31 18.48 4.32
CA GLU A 394 22.12 19.88 4.66
C GLU A 394 23.43 20.53 5.09
N GLY A 395 23.99 21.36 4.20
CA GLY A 395 25.26 22.05 4.41
C GLY A 395 26.28 21.79 3.31
N VAL A 396 27.52 22.20 3.57
CA VAL A 396 28.64 22.20 2.62
C VAL A 396 29.73 21.23 3.07
N ILE A 397 30.18 20.33 2.20
CA ILE A 397 31.36 19.48 2.45
C ILE A 397 32.62 20.25 2.05
N LEU A 398 33.59 20.34 2.98
CA LEU A 398 34.87 20.99 2.76
C LEU A 398 36.04 20.05 3.10
N PRO A 399 37.16 20.10 2.34
CA PRO A 399 38.39 19.41 2.71
C PRO A 399 38.91 19.84 4.08
N ASN A 400 38.82 21.14 4.38
CA ASN A 400 39.19 21.73 5.66
C ASN A 400 38.12 22.74 6.07
N VAL A 401 37.44 22.47 7.20
CA VAL A 401 36.45 23.39 7.75
C VAL A 401 37.17 24.49 8.53
N PRO A 402 36.94 25.79 8.19
CA PRO A 402 37.54 26.92 8.93
C PRO A 402 37.11 26.92 10.40
N GLU A 403 38.01 27.39 11.29
CA GLU A 403 37.72 27.53 12.73
C GLU A 403 36.57 28.51 13.01
N SER A 404 36.40 29.51 12.14
CA SER A 404 35.32 30.48 12.23
C SER A 404 34.53 30.53 10.91
N LEU A 405 33.24 30.34 11.02
CA LEU A 405 32.29 30.38 9.93
C LEU A 405 31.28 31.53 10.13
N PRO A 406 30.68 32.06 9.08
CA PRO A 406 29.53 32.95 9.21
C PRO A 406 28.45 32.36 10.07
N HIS A 407 27.66 33.19 10.74
CA HIS A 407 26.55 32.73 11.55
C HIS A 407 25.57 31.89 10.72
N MET A 408 25.05 30.79 11.31
CA MET A 408 24.12 29.81 10.67
C MET A 408 24.71 28.97 9.53
N THR A 409 26.02 29.11 9.22
CA THR A 409 26.65 28.24 8.21
C THR A 409 26.81 26.81 8.71
N ILE A 410 26.39 25.85 7.90
CA ILE A 410 26.63 24.43 8.14
C ILE A 410 27.72 23.94 7.18
N ALA A 411 28.91 23.70 7.74
CA ALA A 411 30.01 23.08 7.00
C ALA A 411 30.47 21.81 7.71
N MET A 412 30.86 20.82 6.93
CA MET A 412 31.21 19.51 7.43
C MET A 412 32.55 19.02 6.85
N PRO A 413 33.41 18.36 7.63
CA PRO A 413 34.69 17.86 7.14
C PRO A 413 34.48 16.66 6.20
N GLN A 414 35.18 16.71 5.06
CA GLN A 414 35.09 15.68 4.02
C GLN A 414 35.55 14.31 4.52
N ASP A 415 36.60 14.27 5.34
CA ASP A 415 37.18 13.05 5.91
C ASP A 415 36.26 12.36 6.92
N LEU A 416 35.25 13.06 7.44
CA LEU A 416 34.19 12.47 8.25
C LEU A 416 32.95 12.16 7.40
N ALA A 417 32.43 13.12 6.62
CA ALA A 417 31.17 12.99 5.90
C ALA A 417 31.19 11.83 4.89
N ILE A 418 32.21 11.74 4.05
CA ILE A 418 32.31 10.72 2.99
C ILE A 418 32.37 9.29 3.56
N PRO A 419 33.22 8.96 4.55
CA PRO A 419 33.21 7.64 5.17
C PRO A 419 31.86 7.27 5.80
N TRP A 420 31.18 8.22 6.43
CA TRP A 420 29.86 7.97 7.02
C TRP A 420 28.79 7.71 5.97
N LEU A 421 28.74 8.47 4.90
CA LEU A 421 27.81 8.22 3.78
C LEU A 421 28.00 6.81 3.21
N LYS A 422 29.26 6.37 3.04
CA LYS A 422 29.57 5.00 2.58
C LYS A 422 29.20 3.94 3.62
N ARG A 423 29.51 4.17 4.90
CA ARG A 423 29.18 3.25 6.00
C ARG A 423 27.69 2.94 6.09
N LEU A 424 26.85 3.94 5.85
CA LEU A 424 25.38 3.81 5.91
C LEU A 424 24.77 3.35 4.57
N ASN A 425 25.57 2.96 3.59
CA ASN A 425 25.14 2.59 2.23
C ASN A 425 24.26 3.67 1.59
N VAL A 426 24.69 4.94 1.68
CA VAL A 426 23.99 6.05 1.04
C VAL A 426 24.16 5.96 -0.47
N ALA A 427 23.05 5.71 -1.17
CA ALA A 427 22.99 5.56 -2.62
C ALA A 427 22.93 6.91 -3.35
N ALA A 428 22.39 7.94 -2.70
CA ALA A 428 22.38 9.30 -3.23
C ALA A 428 22.09 10.32 -2.12
N VAL A 429 22.50 11.58 -2.37
CA VAL A 429 22.22 12.71 -1.48
C VAL A 429 21.50 13.84 -2.22
N GLY A 430 20.45 14.38 -1.60
CA GLY A 430 19.77 15.60 -2.00
C GLY A 430 20.54 16.83 -1.53
N LEU A 431 20.78 17.77 -2.46
CA LEU A 431 21.42 19.07 -2.20
C LEU A 431 20.44 20.24 -2.44
N ALA A 432 19.14 19.93 -2.58
CA ALA A 432 18.09 20.93 -2.76
C ALA A 432 17.57 21.39 -1.40
N ASN A 433 18.36 22.20 -0.68
CA ASN A 433 18.02 22.74 0.64
C ASN A 433 18.59 24.15 0.84
N ASN A 434 18.16 24.84 1.90
CA ASN A 434 18.56 26.22 2.21
C ASN A 434 20.05 26.35 2.60
N HIS A 435 20.69 25.28 3.12
CA HIS A 435 22.10 25.30 3.55
C HIS A 435 23.10 24.80 2.52
N ALA A 436 22.65 24.28 1.38
CA ALA A 436 23.55 23.83 0.31
C ALA A 436 24.44 24.94 -0.24
N ARG A 437 24.04 26.21 -0.06
CA ARG A 437 24.74 27.40 -0.56
C ARG A 437 25.28 28.32 0.53
N ASP A 438 25.42 27.85 1.75
CA ASP A 438 25.93 28.66 2.87
C ASP A 438 27.29 29.35 2.58
N LEU A 439 28.11 28.74 1.74
CA LEU A 439 29.39 29.29 1.25
C LEU A 439 29.32 29.64 -0.25
N GLY A 440 28.15 29.95 -0.77
CA GLY A 440 27.93 30.36 -2.15
C GLY A 440 28.25 29.26 -3.18
N ALA A 441 28.46 29.68 -4.43
CA ALA A 441 28.79 28.77 -5.53
C ALA A 441 30.07 27.95 -5.32
N PRO A 442 31.15 28.50 -4.73
CA PRO A 442 32.36 27.71 -4.40
C PRO A 442 32.06 26.55 -3.45
N GLY A 443 31.26 26.75 -2.40
CA GLY A 443 30.91 25.70 -1.45
C GLY A 443 30.09 24.56 -2.10
N VAL A 444 29.17 24.89 -2.99
CA VAL A 444 28.43 23.90 -3.79
C VAL A 444 29.40 23.10 -4.67
N ALA A 445 30.36 23.77 -5.33
CA ALA A 445 31.32 23.07 -6.18
C ALA A 445 32.24 22.14 -5.40
N GLU A 446 32.71 22.53 -4.22
CA GLU A 446 33.50 21.65 -3.31
C GLU A 446 32.68 20.45 -2.87
N THR A 447 31.42 20.65 -2.46
CA THR A 447 30.52 19.55 -2.05
C THR A 447 30.32 18.56 -3.20
N LYS A 448 30.00 19.03 -4.40
CA LYS A 448 29.81 18.17 -5.57
C LYS A 448 31.10 17.42 -5.92
N ALA A 449 32.25 18.12 -5.93
CA ALA A 449 33.54 17.50 -6.20
C ALA A 449 33.91 16.39 -5.20
N ALA A 450 33.62 16.59 -3.92
CA ALA A 450 33.84 15.59 -2.87
C ALA A 450 32.97 14.35 -3.06
N LEU A 451 31.69 14.54 -3.42
CA LEU A 451 30.74 13.46 -3.69
C LEU A 451 31.11 12.70 -4.97
N ASP A 452 31.46 13.42 -6.06
CA ASP A 452 31.89 12.84 -7.34
C ASP A 452 33.16 11.98 -7.17
N ALA A 453 34.17 12.52 -6.45
CA ALA A 453 35.39 11.78 -6.15
C ALA A 453 35.14 10.51 -5.32
N ALA A 454 34.08 10.52 -4.50
CA ALA A 454 33.67 9.37 -3.71
C ALA A 454 32.76 8.38 -4.44
N GLY A 455 32.28 8.75 -5.65
CA GLY A 455 31.29 7.98 -6.43
C GLY A 455 29.89 7.98 -5.79
N ILE A 456 29.53 9.04 -5.04
CA ILE A 456 28.21 9.17 -4.41
C ILE A 456 27.35 10.06 -5.30
N PRO A 457 26.28 9.51 -5.93
CA PRO A 457 25.33 10.27 -6.71
C PRO A 457 24.66 11.39 -5.89
N HIS A 458 24.39 12.51 -6.54
CA HIS A 458 23.72 13.64 -5.90
C HIS A 458 22.77 14.36 -6.86
N PHE A 459 21.81 15.09 -6.32
CA PHE A 459 20.85 15.87 -7.07
C PHE A 459 20.52 17.16 -6.31
N GLY A 460 20.52 18.27 -7.02
CA GLY A 460 20.23 19.59 -6.48
C GLY A 460 18.84 20.10 -6.87
N GLN A 461 18.63 21.42 -6.71
CA GLN A 461 17.39 22.08 -7.08
C GLN A 461 17.07 21.86 -8.54
N GLY A 462 15.97 21.20 -8.80
CA GLY A 462 15.49 20.94 -10.14
C GLY A 462 16.27 19.88 -10.90
N GLU A 463 17.14 19.15 -10.26
CA GLU A 463 17.86 18.02 -10.85
C GLU A 463 17.09 16.72 -10.61
N ARG A 464 17.01 15.88 -11.65
CA ARG A 464 16.47 14.51 -11.57
C ARG A 464 17.62 13.53 -11.60
N LEU A 465 17.53 12.52 -10.73
CA LEU A 465 18.46 11.41 -10.66
C LEU A 465 17.68 10.08 -10.74
N ASP A 466 18.04 9.22 -11.67
CA ASP A 466 17.51 7.86 -11.78
C ASP A 466 18.38 6.90 -10.97
N ILE A 467 17.77 6.17 -10.00
CA ILE A 467 18.43 5.23 -9.11
C ILE A 467 17.68 3.91 -9.15
N GLY A 468 18.24 2.90 -9.83
CA GLY A 468 17.57 1.60 -9.99
C GLY A 468 16.15 1.75 -10.51
N GLY A 469 15.17 1.25 -9.77
CA GLY A 469 13.75 1.33 -10.09
C GLY A 469 13.06 2.66 -9.79
N LEU A 470 13.74 3.64 -9.17
CA LEU A 470 13.18 4.95 -8.81
C LEU A 470 13.77 6.10 -9.65
N ALA A 471 13.03 7.18 -9.78
CA ALA A 471 13.55 8.50 -10.15
C ALA A 471 13.33 9.46 -8.97
N VAL A 472 14.36 10.21 -8.57
CA VAL A 472 14.26 11.20 -7.50
C VAL A 472 14.49 12.60 -8.07
N VAL A 473 13.68 13.56 -7.65
CA VAL A 473 13.78 14.97 -8.07
C VAL A 473 13.95 15.83 -6.82
N GLY A 474 15.04 16.61 -6.76
CA GLY A 474 15.30 17.52 -5.66
C GLY A 474 14.55 18.85 -5.83
N LEU A 475 13.83 19.26 -4.80
CA LEU A 475 13.04 20.49 -4.80
C LEU A 475 13.24 21.22 -3.48
N THR A 476 13.36 22.57 -3.51
CA THR A 476 13.25 23.40 -2.30
C THR A 476 12.37 24.60 -2.55
N ASP A 477 11.50 24.92 -1.60
CA ASP A 477 10.65 26.12 -1.60
C ASP A 477 11.21 27.20 -0.68
N LEU A 478 12.39 26.97 -0.10
CA LEU A 478 13.04 27.90 0.83
C LEU A 478 14.02 28.79 0.10
N ASP A 479 13.85 30.10 0.28
CA ASP A 479 14.79 31.12 -0.19
C ASP A 479 15.96 31.18 0.80
N SER A 480 17.17 30.82 0.35
CA SER A 480 18.38 31.20 1.06
C SER A 480 18.76 32.61 0.64
N SER A 481 18.66 33.54 1.53
CA SER A 481 18.94 34.95 1.34
C SER A 481 20.22 35.26 0.51
N GLY A 482 20.09 35.24 -0.83
CA GLY A 482 21.21 35.59 -1.72
C GLY A 482 20.83 35.52 -3.21
N PRO A 483 21.43 36.35 -4.06
CA PRO A 483 21.03 36.49 -5.47
C PRO A 483 21.32 35.29 -6.36
N LEU A 484 21.95 34.25 -5.83
CA LEU A 484 22.32 33.04 -6.58
C LEU A 484 21.31 31.88 -6.40
N TYR A 485 20.26 32.06 -5.62
CA TYR A 485 19.35 31.03 -5.27
C TYR A 485 17.90 31.39 -5.61
N SER A 486 17.35 30.74 -6.62
CA SER A 486 15.91 30.79 -6.92
C SER A 486 15.21 29.60 -6.29
N GLY A 487 15.17 29.57 -4.96
CA GLY A 487 14.76 28.37 -4.23
C GLY A 487 13.29 28.01 -4.29
N LEU A 488 12.45 28.82 -4.93
CA LEU A 488 11.01 28.57 -4.93
C LEU A 488 10.61 27.54 -6.00
N ILE A 489 9.80 26.59 -5.60
CA ILE A 489 9.18 25.61 -6.49
C ILE A 489 8.15 26.36 -7.35
N THR A 490 8.37 26.39 -8.66
CA THR A 490 7.46 27.01 -9.63
C THR A 490 6.79 25.97 -10.52
N PRO A 491 5.59 26.24 -11.08
CA PRO A 491 4.96 25.34 -12.04
C PRO A 491 5.87 24.95 -13.22
N GLY A 492 6.61 25.94 -13.78
CA GLY A 492 7.54 25.69 -14.90
C GLY A 492 8.73 24.80 -14.51
N LEU A 493 9.16 24.80 -13.25
CA LEU A 493 10.14 23.84 -12.74
C LEU A 493 9.52 22.44 -12.67
N LEU A 494 8.34 22.32 -12.10
CA LEU A 494 7.63 21.06 -11.96
C LEU A 494 7.30 20.42 -13.33
N ASP A 495 6.87 21.24 -14.31
CA ASP A 495 6.54 20.76 -15.67
C ASP A 495 7.73 20.07 -16.35
N ARG A 496 8.96 20.51 -16.07
CA ARG A 496 10.17 19.91 -16.65
C ARG A 496 10.65 18.66 -15.95
N LEU A 497 10.32 18.49 -14.67
CA LEU A 497 11.03 17.56 -13.79
C LEU A 497 10.19 16.38 -13.33
N VAL A 498 8.90 16.59 -13.19
CA VAL A 498 7.98 15.57 -12.71
C VAL A 498 7.16 14.95 -13.86
N VAL A 499 7.65 15.08 -15.09
CA VAL A 499 7.04 14.36 -16.24
C VAL A 499 7.36 12.88 -16.08
N GLY A 500 6.33 12.10 -15.71
CA GLY A 500 6.46 10.70 -15.35
C GLY A 500 7.01 9.85 -16.50
N ASP A 501 8.07 9.11 -16.22
CA ASP A 501 8.35 7.88 -16.93
C ASP A 501 7.32 6.86 -16.47
N ALA A 502 6.49 6.37 -17.37
CA ALA A 502 5.44 5.39 -17.07
C ALA A 502 5.97 4.07 -16.48
N THR A 503 7.28 3.85 -16.52
CA THR A 503 7.92 2.60 -16.05
C THR A 503 8.61 2.76 -14.70
N ARG A 504 8.83 4.00 -14.24
CA ARG A 504 9.62 4.28 -13.04
C ARG A 504 8.90 5.31 -12.17
N PRO A 505 8.51 4.96 -10.92
CA PRO A 505 7.87 5.91 -10.01
C PRO A 505 8.80 7.08 -9.70
N VAL A 506 8.24 8.29 -9.70
CA VAL A 506 8.96 9.52 -9.40
C VAL A 506 8.74 9.91 -7.95
N VAL A 507 9.83 10.12 -7.23
CA VAL A 507 9.87 10.68 -5.89
C VAL A 507 10.21 12.16 -5.97
N ALA A 508 9.29 13.03 -5.56
CA ALA A 508 9.60 14.45 -5.31
C ALA A 508 10.16 14.58 -3.89
N PHE A 509 11.45 14.89 -3.77
CA PHE A 509 12.10 15.08 -2.49
C PHE A 509 12.18 16.58 -2.20
N ALA A 510 11.29 17.07 -1.33
CA ALA A 510 11.01 18.49 -1.12
C ALA A 510 11.56 18.99 0.23
N HIS A 511 12.41 20.02 0.20
CA HIS A 511 12.87 20.73 1.38
C HIS A 511 12.03 22.00 1.55
N TRP A 512 11.07 21.97 2.49
CA TRP A 512 10.00 22.95 2.59
C TRP A 512 9.43 23.09 4.00
N GLY A 513 8.46 24.01 4.15
CA GLY A 513 7.70 24.17 5.38
C GLY A 513 8.37 25.10 6.39
N ARG A 514 8.07 24.89 7.65
CA ARG A 514 8.59 25.70 8.76
C ARG A 514 9.24 24.81 9.80
N GLU A 515 10.40 25.24 10.28
CA GLU A 515 11.08 24.55 11.38
C GLU A 515 10.14 24.30 12.57
N TYR A 516 10.21 23.10 13.12
CA TYR A 516 9.48 22.63 14.30
C TYR A 516 7.94 22.57 14.14
N VAL A 517 7.44 22.59 12.90
CA VAL A 517 6.01 22.43 12.58
C VAL A 517 5.78 21.14 11.80
N ALA A 518 5.14 20.16 12.45
CA ALA A 518 4.88 18.85 11.84
C ALA A 518 3.69 18.83 10.85
N GLU A 519 2.90 19.90 10.78
CA GLU A 519 1.72 19.96 9.90
C GLU A 519 2.01 20.84 8.67
N PRO A 520 1.64 20.38 7.47
CA PRO A 520 1.80 21.19 6.25
C PRO A 520 0.88 22.41 6.26
N SER A 521 1.42 23.56 5.87
CA SER A 521 0.64 24.76 5.61
C SER A 521 -0.20 24.62 4.32
N PRO A 522 -1.09 25.57 4.01
CA PRO A 522 -1.78 25.59 2.71
C PRO A 522 -0.81 25.57 1.52
N ARG A 523 0.35 26.21 1.64
CA ARG A 523 1.37 26.27 0.58
C ARG A 523 1.95 24.89 0.25
N GLU A 524 2.39 24.13 1.26
CA GLU A 524 2.93 22.79 1.05
C GLU A 524 1.87 21.83 0.51
N ARG A 525 0.60 21.96 0.95
CA ARG A 525 -0.51 21.17 0.41
C ARG A 525 -0.77 21.46 -1.07
N GLU A 526 -0.74 22.73 -1.47
CA GLU A 526 -0.86 23.14 -2.87
C GLU A 526 0.29 22.60 -3.72
N LEU A 527 1.54 22.75 -3.24
CA LEU A 527 2.72 22.22 -3.93
C LEU A 527 2.68 20.69 -4.08
N ALA A 528 2.24 19.98 -3.04
CA ALA A 528 2.10 18.53 -3.10
C ALA A 528 1.08 18.09 -4.17
N GLU A 529 -0.04 18.82 -4.26
CA GLU A 529 -1.05 18.56 -5.30
C GLU A 529 -0.53 18.88 -6.70
N GLU A 530 0.24 19.95 -6.86
CA GLU A 530 0.90 20.29 -8.10
C GLU A 530 1.94 19.24 -8.54
N MET A 531 2.74 18.70 -7.60
CA MET A 531 3.68 17.60 -7.86
C MET A 531 2.93 16.34 -8.30
N ARG A 532 1.85 15.97 -7.59
CA ARG A 532 1.00 14.84 -7.95
C ARG A 532 0.44 14.98 -9.36
N LEU A 533 -0.14 16.13 -9.70
CA LEU A 533 -0.72 16.41 -11.02
C LEU A 533 0.29 16.25 -12.16
N ARG A 534 1.60 16.39 -11.87
CA ARG A 534 2.68 16.18 -12.83
C ARG A 534 3.31 14.80 -12.77
N GLY A 535 2.73 13.89 -11.98
CA GLY A 535 3.07 12.47 -11.96
C GLY A 535 4.07 12.05 -10.88
N ALA A 536 4.28 12.84 -9.83
CA ALA A 536 4.97 12.35 -8.64
C ALA A 536 4.14 11.24 -8.00
N ALA A 537 4.72 10.06 -7.86
CA ALA A 537 4.10 8.92 -7.18
C ALA A 537 4.29 9.00 -5.65
N VAL A 538 5.43 9.57 -5.23
CA VAL A 538 5.79 9.75 -3.82
C VAL A 538 6.28 11.18 -3.61
N ILE A 539 5.87 11.80 -2.51
CA ILE A 539 6.36 13.11 -2.06
C ILE A 539 6.96 12.90 -0.66
N ALA A 540 8.25 13.17 -0.53
CA ALA A 540 8.98 13.08 0.73
C ALA A 540 9.51 14.45 1.12
N GLY A 541 9.19 14.92 2.32
CA GLY A 541 9.57 16.24 2.82
C GLY A 541 10.70 16.21 3.84
N ALA A 542 11.46 17.31 3.89
CA ALA A 542 12.53 17.60 4.85
C ALA A 542 12.47 19.10 5.25
N HIS A 543 13.29 19.59 6.15
CA HIS A 543 13.40 20.92 6.74
C HIS A 543 12.66 21.14 8.06
N PRO A 544 11.42 20.68 8.31
CA PRO A 544 10.78 20.97 9.59
C PRO A 544 11.51 20.43 10.84
N HIS A 545 12.51 19.56 10.69
CA HIS A 545 13.29 18.91 11.75
C HIS A 545 12.45 18.07 12.71
N VAL A 546 11.13 18.00 12.50
CA VAL A 546 10.19 17.14 13.20
C VAL A 546 9.44 16.29 12.19
N ALA A 547 9.38 14.98 12.43
CA ALA A 547 8.66 14.08 11.56
C ALA A 547 7.13 14.25 11.75
N ASP A 548 6.39 14.24 10.66
CA ASP A 548 4.91 14.17 10.69
C ASP A 548 4.42 12.80 11.21
N GLY A 549 5.15 11.72 10.90
CA GLY A 549 4.80 10.36 11.34
C GLY A 549 3.58 9.76 10.65
N ARG A 550 3.09 10.38 9.57
CA ARG A 550 1.92 9.94 8.81
C ARG A 550 2.22 9.83 7.31
N LEU A 551 1.58 8.88 6.67
CA LEU A 551 1.43 8.85 5.22
C LEU A 551 0.06 9.41 4.86
N VAL A 552 0.02 10.28 3.86
CA VAL A 552 -1.22 10.91 3.38
C VAL A 552 -1.36 10.65 1.90
N SER A 553 -2.45 10.00 1.49
CA SER A 553 -2.76 9.81 0.08
C SER A 553 -3.34 11.11 -0.52
N LEU A 554 -2.93 11.43 -1.73
CA LEU A 554 -3.36 12.60 -2.48
C LEU A 554 -4.13 12.17 -3.73
N GLY A 555 -5.11 13.00 -4.15
CA GLY A 555 -5.85 12.78 -5.39
C GLY A 555 -6.56 11.41 -5.46
N GLY A 556 -7.13 10.93 -4.33
CA GLY A 556 -7.81 9.64 -4.30
C GLY A 556 -6.89 8.41 -4.24
N GLY A 557 -5.60 8.61 -3.94
CA GLY A 557 -4.59 7.55 -3.93
C GLY A 557 -3.52 7.69 -5.02
N ALA A 558 -3.66 8.64 -5.96
CA ALA A 558 -2.74 8.79 -7.09
C ALA A 558 -1.28 9.09 -6.69
N ALA A 559 -1.05 9.64 -5.49
CA ALA A 559 0.28 9.80 -4.88
C ALA A 559 0.21 9.60 -3.37
N ILE A 560 1.36 9.32 -2.76
CA ILE A 560 1.52 9.23 -1.29
C ILE A 560 2.52 10.28 -0.82
N MET A 561 2.22 10.94 0.29
CA MET A 561 3.05 11.98 0.88
C MET A 561 3.44 11.65 2.31
N ALA A 562 4.74 11.77 2.62
CA ALA A 562 5.30 11.98 3.94
C ALA A 562 5.73 13.45 4.02
N TYR A 563 4.97 14.29 4.71
CA TYR A 563 5.18 15.75 4.71
C TYR A 563 6.57 16.13 5.22
N SER A 564 7.01 15.52 6.30
CA SER A 564 8.34 15.72 6.87
C SER A 564 8.88 14.41 7.43
N LEU A 565 10.06 14.02 6.98
CA LEU A 565 10.83 12.92 7.55
C LEU A 565 11.62 13.35 8.80
N GLY A 566 11.67 14.66 9.08
CA GLY A 566 12.38 15.22 10.21
C GLY A 566 13.89 15.05 10.13
N ASN A 567 14.55 14.99 11.29
CA ASN A 567 15.99 14.81 11.39
C ASN A 567 16.45 13.37 11.22
N PHE A 568 17.49 13.19 10.42
CA PHE A 568 18.27 11.96 10.38
C PHE A 568 19.54 12.08 11.26
N LEU A 569 20.60 12.68 10.74
CA LEU A 569 21.83 12.97 11.47
C LEU A 569 21.96 14.49 11.65
N PHE A 570 21.41 15.01 12.73
CA PHE A 570 21.35 16.43 13.00
C PHE A 570 21.55 16.70 14.49
N ASP A 571 22.32 17.74 14.85
CA ASP A 571 22.71 18.03 16.24
C ASP A 571 21.61 18.72 17.07
N GLN A 572 20.37 18.23 16.91
CA GLN A 572 19.20 18.66 17.69
C GLN A 572 18.68 17.49 18.54
N PRO A 573 18.39 17.73 19.83
CA PRO A 573 17.94 16.67 20.74
C PRO A 573 16.48 16.27 20.51
N ALA A 574 16.07 15.09 20.97
CA ALA A 574 14.70 14.58 20.84
C ALA A 574 13.62 15.51 21.45
N ALA A 575 13.99 16.36 22.40
CA ALA A 575 13.05 17.34 22.97
C ALA A 575 12.53 18.36 21.93
N THR A 576 13.26 18.58 20.85
CA THR A 576 12.96 19.60 19.83
C THR A 576 12.88 19.03 18.40
N SER A 577 13.24 17.77 18.21
CA SER A 577 13.28 17.16 16.88
C SER A 577 12.94 15.68 16.91
N SER A 578 12.44 15.18 15.79
CA SER A 578 12.19 13.74 15.59
C SER A 578 12.48 13.37 14.14
N GLY A 579 12.66 12.08 13.88
CA GLY A 579 12.92 11.55 12.53
C GLY A 579 12.18 10.25 12.25
N THR A 580 11.95 10.00 10.98
CA THR A 580 11.45 8.74 10.44
C THR A 580 12.20 8.37 9.17
N LEU A 581 12.25 7.08 8.85
CA LEU A 581 12.65 6.61 7.53
C LEU A 581 11.38 6.32 6.72
N LEU A 582 11.38 6.70 5.46
CA LEU A 582 10.38 6.28 4.49
C LEU A 582 10.95 5.10 3.70
N GLU A 583 10.40 3.91 3.92
CA GLU A 583 10.69 2.73 3.13
C GLU A 583 9.84 2.73 1.87
N LEU A 584 10.46 2.55 0.72
CA LEU A 584 9.81 2.41 -0.58
C LEU A 584 10.16 1.05 -1.17
N ARG A 585 9.13 0.29 -1.54
CA ARG A 585 9.23 -0.98 -2.25
C ARG A 585 8.79 -0.79 -3.67
N VAL A 586 9.68 -1.01 -4.62
CA VAL A 586 9.45 -0.82 -6.05
C VAL A 586 9.24 -2.17 -6.71
N PHE A 587 8.07 -2.36 -7.32
CA PHE A 587 7.70 -3.59 -7.99
C PHE A 587 7.98 -3.49 -9.50
N ARG A 588 8.18 -4.65 -10.15
CA ARG A 588 8.51 -4.73 -11.59
C ARG A 588 7.52 -4.02 -12.50
N GLN A 589 6.24 -4.05 -12.14
CA GLN A 589 5.22 -3.34 -12.90
C GLN A 589 5.31 -1.80 -12.79
N GLY A 590 6.22 -1.28 -11.95
CA GLY A 590 6.41 0.15 -11.74
C GLY A 590 5.47 0.77 -10.70
N THR A 591 4.82 -0.04 -9.86
CA THR A 591 4.13 0.44 -8.65
C THR A 591 5.11 0.53 -7.48
N VAL A 592 4.77 1.35 -6.48
CA VAL A 592 5.54 1.53 -5.27
C VAL A 592 4.64 1.40 -4.05
N ALA A 593 5.10 0.68 -3.03
CA ALA A 593 4.47 0.68 -1.72
C ALA A 593 5.35 1.43 -0.72
N ALA A 594 4.72 2.19 0.16
CA ALA A 594 5.38 3.05 1.14
C ALA A 594 5.09 2.59 2.57
N ARG A 595 6.08 2.71 3.47
CA ARG A 595 5.93 2.49 4.91
C ARG A 595 6.83 3.45 5.68
N LEU A 596 6.34 3.99 6.80
CA LEU A 596 7.16 4.74 7.73
C LEU A 596 7.77 3.81 8.78
N ILE A 597 9.05 4.06 9.10
CA ILE A 597 9.80 3.35 10.13
C ILE A 597 10.30 4.36 11.15
N GLU A 598 9.95 4.15 12.40
CA GLU A 598 10.39 5.00 13.50
C GLU A 598 11.92 4.98 13.63
N LEU A 599 12.49 6.17 13.73
CA LEU A 599 13.93 6.38 13.93
C LEU A 599 14.13 7.05 15.30
N PRO A 600 15.02 6.51 16.17
CA PRO A 600 15.40 7.20 17.38
C PRO A 600 16.13 8.50 17.02
N ASN A 601 16.12 9.49 17.90
CA ASN A 601 16.95 10.67 17.69
C ASN A 601 18.43 10.24 17.73
N LEU A 602 19.09 10.29 16.55
CA LEU A 602 20.46 9.79 16.39
C LEU A 602 21.49 10.64 17.14
N PHE A 603 21.22 11.94 17.33
CA PHE A 603 22.08 12.81 18.12
C PHE A 603 22.05 12.45 19.61
N ASP A 604 20.90 12.07 20.15
CA ASP A 604 20.80 11.62 21.53
C ASP A 604 21.56 10.28 21.75
N LEU A 605 21.64 9.43 20.74
CA LEU A 605 22.45 8.21 20.77
C LEU A 605 23.96 8.47 20.83
N THR A 606 24.42 9.67 20.47
CA THR A 606 25.84 10.03 20.59
C THR A 606 26.24 10.34 22.04
N LYS A 607 25.28 10.63 22.91
CA LYS A 607 25.53 10.92 24.32
C LYS A 607 25.84 9.62 25.07
N PRO A 608 26.79 9.65 26.05
CA PRO A 608 27.01 8.49 26.92
C PRO A 608 25.70 8.09 27.61
N ALA A 609 25.41 6.81 27.68
CA ALA A 609 24.33 6.34 28.51
C ALA A 609 24.53 6.88 29.94
N LEU A 610 23.53 7.65 30.42
CA LEU A 610 23.54 8.04 31.84
C LEU A 610 23.62 6.73 32.63
N GLN A 611 24.78 6.46 33.22
CA GLN A 611 24.90 5.39 34.21
C GLN A 611 23.80 5.67 35.22
N SER A 612 22.88 4.74 35.37
CA SER A 612 21.91 4.73 36.46
C SER A 612 22.76 4.59 37.73
N SER A 613 23.20 5.74 38.28
CA SER A 613 23.83 5.80 39.59
C SER A 613 22.79 5.27 40.57
N GLY A 614 23.06 4.04 41.03
CA GLY A 614 22.30 3.38 42.06
C GLY A 614 22.02 4.35 43.19
N GLY A 615 20.80 4.32 43.68
CA GLY A 615 20.28 5.21 44.69
C GLY A 615 21.20 5.32 45.90
N THR A 616 21.63 6.54 46.14
CA THR A 616 22.01 6.95 47.50
C THR A 616 20.82 7.73 48.04
N LYS A 617 20.09 7.08 48.93
CA LYS A 617 19.13 7.75 49.82
C LYS A 617 19.85 8.93 50.47
N ILE A 618 19.44 10.14 50.15
CA ILE A 618 19.73 11.29 51.01
C ILE A 618 18.67 11.28 52.07
N GLU A 619 19.03 10.81 53.26
CA GLU A 619 18.27 11.03 54.48
C GLU A 619 18.13 12.52 54.69
N SER A 620 16.90 12.96 54.84
CA SER A 620 16.52 14.27 55.32
C SER A 620 16.96 14.43 56.78
N SER A 621 17.88 15.30 57.05
CA SER A 621 18.09 15.87 58.37
C SER A 621 18.12 17.40 58.30
N ARG A 622 17.04 17.95 58.83
CA ARG A 622 16.75 19.33 59.31
C ARG A 622 16.31 20.35 58.27
#